data_1a1d958ae73bfdc78af4e13b2365625b
#
_entry.id   1a1d958ae73bfdc78af4e13b2365625b
#
_cell.length_a   1.000
_cell.length_b   1.000
_cell.length_c   1.000
_cell.angle_alpha   90.00
_cell.angle_beta   90.00
_cell.angle_gamma   90.00
#
_symmetry.space_group_name_H-M   'P 1'
#
loop_
_entity.id
_entity.type
_entity.pdbx_description
1 polymer ?
#
loop_
_entity_poly.entity_id
_entity_poly.type
_entity_poly.pdbx_seq_one_letter_code
_entity_poly.pdbx_strand_id
1 'polypeptide(L)'
;MSETMGQIIRRLRKERNLTQEELAQQLNVTFQAISRWENETGMPDISQIVPLSNVFGVTTDVLFGKDGTDGDEVIETFIKDTEKKICNLPEGTDSLMWYKECCEDVQRKLEVYPNNYKLLAYSLGNICCLLNKYKYSDDMKNKTEEKQRWESECIRQANVILGHCTDSRYLNSANKWLAVLYRDTENYVKMLEHADKITVFDPHEEGGSWKAVAYDLLGKKEESRKQNAENICKAFEYLQSELQIIGHSWEEAGNFEEAYACYRLYPYIYDLMAGEREDETPFCLTLYHDQCALICMRLNRPDEAMHWLEKMVRHQRITAKNYNVITETKLPYLYGKEMHYSMNSYRRTGTLLPTLAWEIFDPIRETDRFKAILADAEAFEKGE
;
A
#
# COMPACT_ATOMS: atom_id res chain seq x y z
N MET A 1 24.84 20.70 -10.24
CA MET A 1 24.37 21.91 -10.98
C MET A 1 23.38 21.40 -12.01
N SER A 2 22.16 21.90 -12.00
CA SER A 2 21.15 21.53 -13.03
C SER A 2 21.59 21.97 -14.40
N GLU A 3 21.37 21.11 -15.41
CA GLU A 3 21.62 21.47 -16.83
C GLU A 3 20.75 22.67 -17.22
N THR A 4 21.32 23.58 -17.99
CA THR A 4 20.54 24.67 -18.58
C THR A 4 19.71 24.18 -19.76
N MET A 5 18.63 24.91 -20.14
CA MET A 5 17.80 24.55 -21.28
C MET A 5 18.64 24.38 -22.56
N GLY A 6 19.67 25.21 -22.79
CA GLY A 6 20.54 25.06 -23.95
C GLY A 6 21.35 23.78 -23.95
N GLN A 7 21.86 23.39 -22.79
CA GLN A 7 22.59 22.12 -22.61
C GLN A 7 21.66 20.93 -22.83
N ILE A 8 20.43 20.99 -22.33
CA ILE A 8 19.42 19.96 -22.50
C ILE A 8 19.04 19.81 -23.97
N ILE A 9 18.76 20.90 -24.68
CA ILE A 9 18.47 20.88 -26.12
C ILE A 9 19.62 20.20 -26.87
N ARG A 10 20.87 20.58 -26.57
CA ARG A 10 22.06 20.00 -27.21
C ARG A 10 22.21 18.51 -26.91
N ARG A 11 21.94 18.06 -25.66
CA ARG A 11 21.99 16.66 -25.27
C ARG A 11 20.92 15.85 -25.99
N LEU A 12 19.67 16.25 -25.90
CA LEU A 12 18.53 15.57 -26.52
C LEU A 12 18.66 15.48 -28.06
N ARG A 13 19.17 16.53 -28.71
CA ARG A 13 19.46 16.49 -30.13
C ARG A 13 20.50 15.43 -30.47
N LYS A 14 21.60 15.38 -29.70
CA LYS A 14 22.67 14.38 -29.90
C LYS A 14 22.19 12.96 -29.65
N GLU A 15 21.39 12.74 -28.63
CA GLU A 15 20.79 11.43 -28.34
C GLU A 15 19.92 10.92 -29.50
N ARG A 16 19.33 11.83 -30.27
CA ARG A 16 18.56 11.51 -31.49
C ARG A 16 19.38 11.53 -32.76
N ASN A 17 20.69 11.70 -32.67
CA ASN A 17 21.60 11.79 -33.81
C ASN A 17 21.23 12.88 -34.84
N LEU A 18 20.60 13.99 -34.40
CA LEU A 18 20.24 15.11 -35.26
C LEU A 18 21.38 16.11 -35.32
N THR A 19 21.59 16.70 -36.55
CA THR A 19 22.39 17.90 -36.69
C THR A 19 21.60 19.14 -36.24
N GLN A 20 22.27 20.28 -36.03
CA GLN A 20 21.56 21.54 -35.73
C GLN A 20 20.67 21.98 -36.87
N GLU A 21 21.06 21.72 -38.13
CA GLU A 21 20.29 22.01 -39.33
C GLU A 21 19.00 21.16 -39.39
N GLU A 22 19.10 19.86 -39.11
CA GLU A 22 17.95 18.96 -39.11
C GLU A 22 16.96 19.32 -38.01
N LEU A 23 17.44 19.68 -36.81
CA LEU A 23 16.58 20.17 -35.73
C LEU A 23 15.90 21.49 -36.14
N ALA A 24 16.65 22.41 -36.75
CA ALA A 24 16.12 23.69 -37.21
C ALA A 24 15.01 23.49 -38.24
N GLN A 25 15.21 22.55 -39.17
CA GLN A 25 14.20 22.20 -40.19
C GLN A 25 12.93 21.63 -39.54
N GLN A 26 13.05 20.72 -38.59
CA GLN A 26 11.90 20.12 -37.91
C GLN A 26 11.09 21.15 -37.12
N LEU A 27 11.75 22.15 -36.54
CA LEU A 27 11.12 23.22 -35.74
C LEU A 27 10.72 24.44 -36.59
N ASN A 28 11.02 24.44 -37.90
CA ASN A 28 10.80 25.56 -38.80
C ASN A 28 11.45 26.88 -38.30
N VAL A 29 12.67 26.77 -37.84
CA VAL A 29 13.50 27.89 -37.36
C VAL A 29 14.83 27.93 -38.12
N THR A 30 15.64 28.96 -37.90
CA THR A 30 16.96 29.06 -38.54
C THR A 30 18.01 28.23 -37.72
N PHE A 31 19.02 27.70 -38.42
CA PHE A 31 20.17 27.08 -37.80
C PHE A 31 20.81 27.98 -36.73
N GLN A 32 20.91 29.29 -37.01
CA GLN A 32 21.45 30.26 -36.05
C GLN A 32 20.63 30.35 -34.77
N ALA A 33 19.30 30.09 -34.82
CA ALA A 33 18.47 30.07 -33.66
C ALA A 33 18.85 28.86 -32.73
N ILE A 34 18.94 27.66 -33.31
CA ILE A 34 19.38 26.45 -32.59
C ILE A 34 20.76 26.65 -32.00
N SER A 35 21.71 27.16 -32.81
CA SER A 35 23.08 27.43 -32.34
C SER A 35 23.12 28.41 -31.16
N ARG A 36 22.29 29.46 -31.17
CA ARG A 36 22.19 30.43 -30.05
C ARG A 36 21.60 29.78 -28.78
N TRP A 37 20.59 28.94 -28.95
CA TRP A 37 19.97 28.24 -27.81
C TRP A 37 20.95 27.29 -27.16
N GLU A 38 21.67 26.47 -27.95
CA GLU A 38 22.63 25.49 -27.45
C GLU A 38 23.90 26.12 -26.83
N ASN A 39 24.23 27.36 -27.26
CA ASN A 39 25.37 28.13 -26.72
C ASN A 39 24.94 29.16 -25.65
N GLU A 40 23.69 29.11 -25.22
CA GLU A 40 23.13 29.99 -24.15
C GLU A 40 23.21 31.49 -24.46
N THR A 41 23.36 31.86 -25.71
CA THR A 41 23.36 33.27 -26.17
C THR A 41 21.96 33.77 -26.55
N GLY A 42 20.94 32.92 -26.38
CA GLY A 42 19.53 33.20 -26.51
C GLY A 42 18.70 32.03 -26.04
N MET A 43 17.40 32.27 -25.78
CA MET A 43 16.46 31.22 -25.41
C MET A 43 15.45 30.99 -26.54
N PRO A 44 14.85 29.77 -26.62
CA PRO A 44 13.70 29.55 -27.50
C PRO A 44 12.55 30.47 -27.08
N ASP A 45 11.80 30.96 -28.08
CA ASP A 45 10.51 31.60 -27.81
C ASP A 45 9.56 30.58 -27.16
N ILE A 46 8.66 31.07 -26.33
CA ILE A 46 7.69 30.21 -25.61
C ILE A 46 6.87 29.35 -26.58
N SER A 47 6.61 29.85 -27.80
CA SER A 47 5.92 29.11 -28.88
C SER A 47 6.72 27.91 -29.41
N GLN A 48 8.02 27.85 -29.16
CA GLN A 48 8.91 26.75 -29.57
C GLN A 48 9.06 25.68 -28.51
N ILE A 49 8.60 25.92 -27.26
CA ILE A 49 8.78 24.97 -26.18
C ILE A 49 8.00 23.66 -26.41
N VAL A 50 6.73 23.78 -26.85
CA VAL A 50 5.91 22.58 -27.14
C VAL A 50 6.43 21.87 -28.42
N PRO A 51 6.77 22.53 -29.53
CA PRO A 51 7.43 21.89 -30.66
C PRO A 51 8.73 21.15 -30.26
N LEU A 52 9.60 21.75 -29.46
CA LEU A 52 10.82 21.11 -28.95
C LEU A 52 10.50 19.86 -28.16
N SER A 53 9.54 19.93 -27.24
CA SER A 53 9.14 18.75 -26.42
C SER A 53 8.62 17.63 -27.34
N ASN A 54 7.84 17.93 -28.35
CA ASN A 54 7.32 16.96 -29.31
C ASN A 54 8.43 16.32 -30.14
N VAL A 55 9.34 17.13 -30.69
CA VAL A 55 10.49 16.64 -31.50
C VAL A 55 11.37 15.72 -30.67
N PHE A 56 11.59 16.07 -29.40
CA PHE A 56 12.39 15.26 -28.49
C PHE A 56 11.60 14.18 -27.73
N GLY A 57 10.26 14.13 -27.84
CA GLY A 57 9.43 13.16 -27.14
C GLY A 57 9.61 13.22 -25.62
N VAL A 58 9.83 14.40 -25.08
CA VAL A 58 10.00 14.67 -23.64
C VAL A 58 8.93 15.66 -23.18
N THR A 59 8.73 15.78 -21.87
CA THR A 59 7.84 16.81 -21.32
C THR A 59 8.51 18.18 -21.39
N THR A 60 7.71 19.24 -21.36
CA THR A 60 8.24 20.61 -21.28
C THR A 60 9.07 20.83 -20.00
N ASP A 61 8.74 20.13 -18.91
CA ASP A 61 9.49 20.20 -17.64
C ASP A 61 10.93 19.74 -17.80
N VAL A 62 11.16 18.69 -18.62
CA VAL A 62 12.52 18.22 -18.95
C VAL A 62 13.31 19.32 -19.67
N LEU A 63 12.68 20.07 -20.58
CA LEU A 63 13.33 21.20 -21.26
C LEU A 63 13.71 22.34 -20.30
N PHE A 64 12.96 22.50 -19.21
CA PHE A 64 13.26 23.48 -18.17
C PHE A 64 14.22 22.97 -17.09
N GLY A 65 14.84 21.79 -17.32
CA GLY A 65 15.82 21.23 -16.38
C GLY A 65 15.19 20.62 -15.12
N LYS A 66 13.90 20.39 -15.14
CA LYS A 66 13.23 19.58 -14.15
C LYS A 66 13.31 18.10 -14.58
N ASP A 67 14.51 17.54 -14.52
CA ASP A 67 14.65 16.10 -14.62
C ASP A 67 13.98 15.50 -13.39
N GLY A 68 12.97 14.65 -13.63
CA GLY A 68 12.19 14.02 -12.57
C GLY A 68 13.00 13.24 -11.53
N THR A 69 14.31 13.04 -11.78
CA THR A 69 15.21 12.27 -10.94
C THR A 69 15.57 12.97 -9.62
N ASP A 70 15.93 14.26 -9.62
CA ASP A 70 16.27 14.97 -8.38
C ASP A 70 15.05 15.19 -7.49
N GLY A 71 13.88 15.46 -8.10
CA GLY A 71 12.61 15.59 -7.38
C GLY A 71 12.09 14.25 -6.85
N ASP A 72 12.26 13.18 -7.60
CA ASP A 72 11.78 11.85 -7.23
C ASP A 72 12.55 11.25 -6.06
N GLU A 73 13.89 11.42 -6.02
CA GLU A 73 14.71 10.94 -4.88
C GLU A 73 14.38 11.72 -3.59
N VAL A 74 14.21 13.03 -3.68
CA VAL A 74 13.77 13.86 -2.53
C VAL A 74 12.39 13.43 -2.04
N ILE A 75 11.46 13.15 -2.94
CA ILE A 75 10.11 12.68 -2.58
C ILE A 75 10.16 11.27 -2.01
N GLU A 76 10.94 10.36 -2.58
CA GLU A 76 11.11 9.01 -2.03
C GLU A 76 11.68 9.01 -0.62
N THR A 77 12.72 9.81 -0.39
CA THR A 77 13.31 9.96 0.94
C THR A 77 12.29 10.53 1.92
N PHE A 78 11.57 11.57 1.52
CA PHE A 78 10.52 12.16 2.34
C PHE A 78 9.40 11.16 2.67
N ILE A 79 8.94 10.38 1.72
CA ILE A 79 7.92 9.33 1.93
C ILE A 79 8.43 8.30 2.95
N LYS A 80 9.65 7.77 2.75
CA LYS A 80 10.26 6.80 3.67
C LYS A 80 10.40 7.34 5.10
N ASP A 81 10.80 8.59 5.23
CA ASP A 81 10.96 9.21 6.56
C ASP A 81 9.59 9.46 7.22
N THR A 82 8.58 9.84 6.44
CA THR A 82 7.20 9.98 6.93
C THR A 82 6.61 8.64 7.34
N GLU A 83 6.84 7.57 6.58
CA GLU A 83 6.43 6.20 6.94
C GLU A 83 7.08 5.75 8.26
N LYS A 84 8.39 5.98 8.43
CA LYS A 84 9.07 5.72 9.70
C LYS A 84 8.48 6.54 10.84
N LYS A 85 8.15 7.82 10.61
CA LYS A 85 7.51 8.69 11.60
C LYS A 85 6.15 8.12 11.99
N ILE A 86 5.32 7.71 11.03
CA ILE A 86 3.99 7.11 11.27
C ILE A 86 4.11 5.82 12.08
N CYS A 87 5.10 4.97 11.77
CA CYS A 87 5.32 3.70 12.46
C CYS A 87 5.86 3.87 13.89
N ASN A 88 6.56 4.96 14.19
CA ASN A 88 7.21 5.21 15.47
C ASN A 88 6.41 6.22 16.32
N LEU A 89 5.16 5.87 16.64
CA LEU A 89 4.33 6.66 17.56
C LEU A 89 4.99 6.69 18.95
N PRO A 90 5.34 7.88 19.49
CA PRO A 90 5.91 7.98 20.83
C PRO A 90 4.90 7.51 21.89
N GLU A 91 5.42 6.87 22.94
CA GLU A 91 4.60 6.39 24.06
C GLU A 91 3.83 7.56 24.71
N GLY A 92 2.53 7.36 24.99
CA GLY A 92 1.66 8.38 25.57
C GLY A 92 1.15 9.46 24.58
N THR A 93 1.47 9.35 23.28
CA THR A 93 1.00 10.30 22.28
C THR A 93 -0.37 9.88 21.74
N ASP A 94 -1.29 10.86 21.59
CA ASP A 94 -2.57 10.64 20.91
C ASP A 94 -2.32 10.25 19.44
N SER A 95 -2.77 9.07 19.06
CA SER A 95 -2.52 8.51 17.73
C SER A 95 -3.20 9.30 16.61
N LEU A 96 -4.33 9.95 16.89
CA LEU A 96 -5.03 10.80 15.92
C LEU A 96 -4.24 12.09 15.66
N MET A 97 -3.81 12.75 16.74
CA MET A 97 -3.01 13.97 16.64
C MET A 97 -1.69 13.74 15.92
N TRP A 98 -1.00 12.65 16.25
CA TRP A 98 0.24 12.25 15.59
C TRP A 98 0.06 12.01 14.10
N TYR A 99 -0.98 11.26 13.74
CA TYR A 99 -1.25 10.95 12.34
C TYR A 99 -1.65 12.18 11.54
N LYS A 100 -2.43 13.07 12.15
CA LYS A 100 -2.80 14.36 11.58
C LYS A 100 -1.56 15.21 11.28
N GLU A 101 -0.62 15.31 12.22
CA GLU A 101 0.64 16.02 12.01
C GLU A 101 1.43 15.46 10.81
N CYS A 102 1.49 14.13 10.67
CA CYS A 102 2.11 13.49 9.51
C CYS A 102 1.40 13.86 8.20
N CYS A 103 0.06 13.90 8.20
CA CYS A 103 -0.70 14.36 7.03
C CYS A 103 -0.42 15.82 6.68
N GLU A 104 -0.33 16.70 7.68
CA GLU A 104 0.01 18.11 7.49
C GLU A 104 1.44 18.30 6.96
N ASP A 105 2.40 17.47 7.38
CA ASP A 105 3.76 17.44 6.81
C ASP A 105 3.71 17.13 5.30
N VAL A 106 2.88 16.17 4.89
CA VAL A 106 2.68 15.82 3.48
C VAL A 106 2.04 16.99 2.72
N GLN A 107 1.06 17.69 3.30
CA GLN A 107 0.46 18.87 2.66
C GLN A 107 1.49 19.99 2.46
N ARG A 108 2.32 20.29 3.47
CA ARG A 108 3.42 21.28 3.33
C ARG A 108 4.40 20.89 2.22
N LYS A 109 4.68 19.60 2.05
CA LYS A 109 5.53 19.13 0.96
C LYS A 109 4.85 19.28 -0.41
N LEU A 110 3.53 19.09 -0.47
CA LEU A 110 2.73 19.31 -1.69
C LEU A 110 2.64 20.79 -2.09
N GLU A 111 2.78 21.74 -1.16
CA GLU A 111 2.89 23.16 -1.53
C GLU A 111 4.12 23.43 -2.39
N VAL A 112 5.21 22.70 -2.16
CA VAL A 112 6.45 22.80 -2.94
C VAL A 112 6.40 21.97 -4.22
N TYR A 113 5.72 20.82 -4.19
CA TYR A 113 5.63 19.86 -5.32
C TYR A 113 4.16 19.55 -5.67
N PRO A 114 3.35 20.54 -6.11
CA PRO A 114 1.89 20.40 -6.20
C PRO A 114 1.41 19.38 -7.23
N ASN A 115 2.24 19.07 -8.24
CA ASN A 115 1.92 18.16 -9.33
C ASN A 115 2.76 16.87 -9.29
N ASN A 116 3.40 16.56 -8.16
CA ASN A 116 4.09 15.28 -8.03
C ASN A 116 3.07 14.18 -7.74
N TYR A 117 2.77 13.36 -8.76
CA TYR A 117 1.73 12.33 -8.67
C TYR A 117 2.05 11.24 -7.65
N LYS A 118 3.32 10.92 -7.42
CA LYS A 118 3.75 9.98 -6.38
C LYS A 118 3.40 10.49 -4.98
N LEU A 119 3.71 11.76 -4.72
CA LEU A 119 3.40 12.40 -3.45
C LEU A 119 1.89 12.59 -3.26
N LEU A 120 1.15 12.95 -4.32
CA LEU A 120 -0.31 13.03 -4.29
C LEU A 120 -0.92 11.66 -3.98
N ALA A 121 -0.50 10.60 -4.65
CA ALA A 121 -1.00 9.25 -4.40
C ALA A 121 -0.71 8.78 -2.96
N TYR A 122 0.48 9.08 -2.44
CA TYR A 122 0.85 8.82 -1.05
C TYR A 122 -0.03 9.60 -0.07
N SER A 123 -0.29 10.88 -0.36
CA SER A 123 -1.16 11.74 0.43
C SER A 123 -2.58 11.20 0.54
N LEU A 124 -3.16 10.71 -0.57
CA LEU A 124 -4.51 10.15 -0.58
C LEU A 124 -4.66 9.00 0.43
N GLY A 125 -3.68 8.09 0.46
CA GLY A 125 -3.66 6.98 1.42
C GLY A 125 -3.62 7.48 2.87
N ASN A 126 -2.75 8.44 3.15
CA ASN A 126 -2.63 9.01 4.49
C ASN A 126 -3.90 9.74 4.92
N ILE A 127 -4.55 10.50 4.03
CA ILE A 127 -5.81 11.16 4.35
C ILE A 127 -6.90 10.14 4.66
N CYS A 128 -7.05 9.08 3.86
CA CYS A 128 -8.03 8.03 4.13
C CYS A 128 -7.79 7.32 5.46
N CYS A 129 -6.53 7.04 5.81
CA CYS A 129 -6.18 6.48 7.12
C CYS A 129 -6.50 7.46 8.26
N LEU A 130 -6.26 8.77 8.08
CA LEU A 130 -6.64 9.80 9.04
C LEU A 130 -8.16 9.84 9.23
N LEU A 131 -8.92 9.86 8.15
CA LEU A 131 -10.39 9.85 8.18
C LEU A 131 -10.96 8.62 8.89
N ASN A 132 -10.32 7.45 8.70
CA ASN A 132 -10.70 6.24 9.43
C ASN A 132 -10.47 6.41 10.95
N LYS A 133 -9.36 7.04 11.37
CA LYS A 133 -9.12 7.33 12.79
C LYS A 133 -10.16 8.28 13.39
N TYR A 134 -10.66 9.26 12.63
CA TYR A 134 -11.77 10.13 13.05
C TYR A 134 -13.06 9.33 13.33
N LYS A 135 -13.32 8.26 12.58
CA LYS A 135 -14.49 7.40 12.76
C LYS A 135 -14.55 6.74 14.14
N TYR A 136 -13.38 6.40 14.70
CA TYR A 136 -13.26 5.72 16.00
C TYR A 136 -12.87 6.65 17.17
N SER A 137 -12.98 7.98 16.98
CA SER A 137 -12.69 8.96 18.03
C SER A 137 -13.95 9.38 18.76
N ASP A 138 -13.92 9.36 20.10
CA ASP A 138 -15.07 9.68 20.98
C ASP A 138 -15.58 11.12 20.88
N ASP A 139 -14.76 12.04 20.37
CA ASP A 139 -15.11 13.46 20.23
C ASP A 139 -15.59 13.81 18.80
N MET A 140 -16.71 13.22 18.41
CA MET A 140 -17.25 13.33 17.03
C MET A 140 -17.81 14.72 16.69
N LYS A 141 -18.37 15.46 17.64
CA LYS A 141 -19.06 16.74 17.37
C LYS A 141 -18.11 17.87 17.01
N ASN A 142 -16.93 17.93 17.61
CA ASN A 142 -15.96 19.01 17.39
C ASN A 142 -15.05 18.77 16.18
N LYS A 143 -15.11 17.58 15.54
CA LYS A 143 -14.21 17.18 14.45
C LYS A 143 -14.89 17.14 13.09
N THR A 144 -16.19 17.46 12.99
CA THR A 144 -16.97 17.33 11.75
C THR A 144 -16.46 18.24 10.64
N GLU A 145 -16.19 19.52 10.94
CA GLU A 145 -15.68 20.49 9.94
C GLU A 145 -14.28 20.10 9.46
N GLU A 146 -13.43 19.67 10.36
CA GLU A 146 -12.08 19.25 10.03
C GLU A 146 -12.08 17.96 9.19
N LYS A 147 -12.94 17.00 9.53
CA LYS A 147 -13.16 15.79 8.73
C LYS A 147 -13.59 16.14 7.31
N GLN A 148 -14.59 17.01 7.15
CA GLN A 148 -15.07 17.46 5.84
C GLN A 148 -13.98 18.19 5.04
N ARG A 149 -13.10 18.96 5.70
CA ARG A 149 -11.95 19.56 5.05
C ARG A 149 -11.01 18.50 4.45
N TRP A 150 -10.69 17.46 5.21
CA TRP A 150 -9.82 16.37 4.73
C TRP A 150 -10.49 15.52 3.62
N GLU A 151 -11.79 15.29 3.72
CA GLU A 151 -12.57 14.64 2.64
C GLU A 151 -12.50 15.44 1.34
N SER A 152 -12.73 16.76 1.44
CA SER A 152 -12.64 17.66 0.28
C SER A 152 -11.24 17.73 -0.32
N GLU A 153 -10.20 17.73 0.52
CA GLU A 153 -8.82 17.74 0.10
C GLU A 153 -8.44 16.42 -0.59
N CYS A 154 -8.90 15.27 -0.09
CA CYS A 154 -8.73 13.97 -0.74
C CYS A 154 -9.32 13.98 -2.16
N ILE A 155 -10.56 14.43 -2.31
CA ILE A 155 -11.24 14.53 -3.61
C ILE A 155 -10.48 15.49 -4.55
N ARG A 156 -10.04 16.63 -4.06
CA ARG A 156 -9.29 17.62 -4.84
C ARG A 156 -8.00 17.02 -5.40
N GLN A 157 -7.21 16.38 -4.54
CA GLN A 157 -5.93 15.77 -4.93
C GLN A 157 -6.11 14.60 -5.91
N ALA A 158 -7.10 13.74 -5.67
CA ALA A 158 -7.44 12.66 -6.59
C ALA A 158 -7.83 13.20 -7.98
N ASN A 159 -8.62 14.29 -8.03
CA ASN A 159 -9.01 14.91 -9.30
C ASN A 159 -7.80 15.53 -10.04
N VAL A 160 -6.77 16.00 -9.37
CA VAL A 160 -5.52 16.44 -10.02
C VAL A 160 -4.85 15.25 -10.72
N ILE A 161 -4.77 14.11 -10.06
CA ILE A 161 -4.22 12.89 -10.68
C ILE A 161 -5.09 12.46 -11.87
N LEU A 162 -6.41 12.31 -11.66
CA LEU A 162 -7.33 11.82 -12.69
C LEU A 162 -7.43 12.73 -13.90
N GLY A 163 -7.22 14.04 -13.73
CA GLY A 163 -7.32 15.02 -14.81
C GLY A 163 -6.04 15.20 -15.63
N HIS A 164 -4.88 14.88 -15.07
CA HIS A 164 -3.61 15.29 -15.69
C HIS A 164 -2.55 14.17 -15.75
N CYS A 165 -2.71 13.08 -14.96
CA CYS A 165 -1.76 11.96 -14.98
C CYS A 165 -2.12 10.97 -16.08
N THR A 166 -1.09 10.41 -16.74
CA THR A 166 -1.24 9.34 -17.73
C THR A 166 -0.69 7.99 -17.22
N ASP A 167 -0.03 7.98 -16.06
CA ASP A 167 0.52 6.76 -15.47
C ASP A 167 -0.59 5.97 -14.76
N SER A 168 -0.83 4.75 -15.25
CA SER A 168 -1.87 3.86 -14.72
C SER A 168 -1.72 3.56 -13.23
N ARG A 169 -0.49 3.52 -12.70
CA ARG A 169 -0.24 3.28 -11.28
C ARG A 169 -0.87 4.37 -10.40
N TYR A 170 -0.71 5.63 -10.77
CA TYR A 170 -1.28 6.74 -10.02
C TYR A 170 -2.78 6.91 -10.29
N LEU A 171 -3.25 6.63 -11.52
CA LEU A 171 -4.68 6.60 -11.84
C LEU A 171 -5.42 5.54 -11.03
N ASN A 172 -4.86 4.34 -10.93
CA ASN A 172 -5.40 3.26 -10.09
C ASN A 172 -5.38 3.63 -8.60
N SER A 173 -4.29 4.24 -8.13
CA SER A 173 -4.18 4.71 -6.75
C SER A 173 -5.26 5.76 -6.43
N ALA A 174 -5.48 6.74 -7.31
CA ALA A 174 -6.51 7.76 -7.12
C ALA A 174 -7.92 7.16 -7.08
N ASN A 175 -8.24 6.27 -8.01
CA ASN A 175 -9.54 5.59 -8.02
C ASN A 175 -9.73 4.70 -6.79
N LYS A 176 -8.69 3.95 -6.37
CA LYS A 176 -8.73 3.14 -5.16
C LYS A 176 -9.06 3.98 -3.92
N TRP A 177 -8.35 5.08 -3.71
CA TRP A 177 -8.56 5.88 -2.51
C TRP A 177 -9.88 6.65 -2.52
N LEU A 178 -10.39 7.05 -3.71
CA LEU A 178 -11.75 7.57 -3.83
C LEU A 178 -12.80 6.50 -3.54
N ALA A 179 -12.60 5.27 -3.99
CA ALA A 179 -13.51 4.17 -3.65
C ALA A 179 -13.53 3.92 -2.13
N VAL A 180 -12.37 3.94 -1.46
CA VAL A 180 -12.27 3.84 0.01
C VAL A 180 -13.01 5.00 0.69
N LEU A 181 -12.77 6.24 0.26
CA LEU A 181 -13.43 7.42 0.80
C LEU A 181 -14.95 7.32 0.66
N TYR A 182 -15.45 6.93 -0.51
CA TYR A 182 -16.88 6.83 -0.76
C TYR A 182 -17.53 5.65 -0.04
N ARG A 183 -16.81 4.56 0.23
CA ARG A 183 -17.24 3.52 1.17
C ARG A 183 -17.44 4.09 2.57
N ASP A 184 -16.47 4.83 3.09
CA ASP A 184 -16.45 5.34 4.45
C ASP A 184 -17.44 6.50 4.67
N THR A 185 -17.90 7.13 3.59
CA THR A 185 -18.97 8.14 3.56
C THR A 185 -20.31 7.56 3.06
N GLU A 186 -20.44 6.25 2.95
CA GLU A 186 -21.68 5.51 2.58
C GLU A 186 -22.22 5.87 1.18
N ASN A 187 -21.38 6.41 0.31
CA ASN A 187 -21.76 6.70 -1.08
C ASN A 187 -21.34 5.55 -2.01
N TYR A 188 -22.02 4.43 -1.89
CA TYR A 188 -21.68 3.19 -2.59
C TYR A 188 -21.79 3.28 -4.12
N VAL A 189 -22.63 4.18 -4.65
CA VAL A 189 -22.71 4.43 -6.11
C VAL A 189 -21.38 4.99 -6.62
N LYS A 190 -20.87 6.05 -5.99
CA LYS A 190 -19.57 6.62 -6.37
C LYS A 190 -18.41 5.66 -6.06
N MET A 191 -18.51 4.87 -4.99
CA MET A 191 -17.55 3.81 -4.71
C MET A 191 -17.44 2.86 -5.90
N LEU A 192 -18.55 2.36 -6.43
CA LEU A 192 -18.59 1.45 -7.58
C LEU A 192 -18.02 2.12 -8.84
N GLU A 193 -18.43 3.38 -9.12
CA GLU A 193 -17.91 4.14 -10.27
C GLU A 193 -16.37 4.27 -10.30
N HIS A 194 -15.75 4.37 -9.14
CA HIS A 194 -14.28 4.45 -9.03
C HIS A 194 -13.65 3.06 -9.02
N ALA A 195 -14.27 2.09 -8.38
CA ALA A 195 -13.80 0.71 -8.39
C ALA A 195 -13.73 0.13 -9.81
N ASP A 196 -14.75 0.39 -10.65
CA ASP A 196 -14.79 -0.05 -12.05
C ASP A 196 -13.68 0.54 -12.94
N LYS A 197 -13.08 1.66 -12.52
CA LYS A 197 -11.97 2.29 -13.24
C LYS A 197 -10.59 1.77 -12.82
N ILE A 198 -10.52 0.98 -11.78
CA ILE A 198 -9.28 0.33 -11.36
C ILE A 198 -9.05 -0.82 -12.34
N THR A 199 -7.96 -0.73 -13.10
CA THR A 199 -7.56 -1.83 -13.98
C THR A 199 -7.30 -3.07 -13.14
N VAL A 200 -7.84 -4.21 -13.58
CA VAL A 200 -7.71 -5.48 -12.86
C VAL A 200 -6.21 -5.74 -12.62
N PHE A 201 -5.90 -6.06 -11.37
CA PHE A 201 -4.57 -6.53 -11.01
C PHE A 201 -4.29 -7.81 -11.79
N ASP A 202 -3.48 -7.73 -12.83
CA ASP A 202 -2.91 -8.89 -13.49
C ASP A 202 -1.52 -9.13 -12.91
N PRO A 203 -1.32 -10.18 -12.10
CA PRO A 203 0.00 -10.53 -11.59
C PRO A 203 1.02 -10.75 -12.72
N HIS A 204 0.55 -11.07 -13.93
CA HIS A 204 1.38 -11.21 -15.11
C HIS A 204 1.74 -9.85 -15.78
N GLU A 205 0.84 -8.88 -15.77
CA GLU A 205 1.09 -7.53 -16.32
C GLU A 205 2.07 -6.70 -15.48
N GLU A 206 2.16 -6.93 -14.17
CA GLU A 206 3.15 -6.25 -13.33
C GLU A 206 4.61 -6.65 -13.62
N GLY A 207 4.84 -7.50 -14.59
CA GLY A 207 6.19 -7.90 -15.02
C GLY A 207 6.94 -8.80 -14.02
N GLY A 208 6.34 -9.12 -12.86
CA GLY A 208 6.98 -9.91 -11.82
C GLY A 208 7.38 -11.30 -12.29
N SER A 209 6.48 -12.00 -12.98
CA SER A 209 6.75 -13.34 -13.54
C SER A 209 7.77 -13.27 -14.68
N TRP A 210 7.63 -12.30 -15.59
CA TRP A 210 8.59 -12.11 -16.67
C TRP A 210 9.97 -11.70 -16.18
N LYS A 211 10.03 -10.91 -15.11
CA LYS A 211 11.28 -10.52 -14.44
C LYS A 211 11.98 -11.74 -13.83
N ALA A 212 11.23 -12.63 -13.18
CA ALA A 212 11.77 -13.86 -12.63
C ALA A 212 12.32 -14.78 -13.74
N VAL A 213 11.57 -14.93 -14.86
CA VAL A 213 12.03 -15.67 -16.05
C VAL A 213 13.28 -15.03 -16.65
N ALA A 214 13.32 -13.71 -16.80
CA ALA A 214 14.49 -13.02 -17.32
C ALA A 214 15.74 -13.23 -16.45
N TYR A 215 15.59 -13.14 -15.12
CA TYR A 215 16.68 -13.48 -14.20
C TYR A 215 17.15 -14.93 -14.37
N ASP A 216 16.21 -15.87 -14.50
CA ASP A 216 16.54 -17.28 -14.70
C ASP A 216 17.35 -17.52 -15.97
N LEU A 217 16.91 -16.94 -17.09
CA LEU A 217 17.59 -17.02 -18.39
C LEU A 217 18.97 -16.33 -18.39
N LEU A 218 19.14 -15.28 -17.60
CA LEU A 218 20.44 -14.61 -17.40
C LEU A 218 21.37 -15.37 -16.46
N GLY A 219 20.97 -16.54 -15.94
CA GLY A 219 21.75 -17.32 -14.98
C GLY A 219 21.70 -16.76 -13.55
N LYS A 220 20.95 -15.72 -13.29
CA LYS A 220 20.76 -15.07 -11.98
C LYS A 220 19.69 -15.84 -11.17
N LYS A 221 20.04 -17.07 -10.80
CA LYS A 221 19.08 -18.02 -10.17
C LYS A 221 18.59 -17.54 -8.79
N GLU A 222 19.43 -16.83 -8.05
CA GLU A 222 19.04 -16.28 -6.74
C GLU A 222 18.02 -15.16 -6.87
N GLU A 223 18.27 -14.20 -7.75
CA GLU A 223 17.35 -13.10 -8.05
C GLU A 223 16.02 -13.60 -8.60
N SER A 224 16.05 -14.67 -9.44
CA SER A 224 14.84 -15.31 -9.91
C SER A 224 14.02 -15.90 -8.76
N ARG A 225 14.66 -16.63 -7.83
CA ARG A 225 13.98 -17.18 -6.65
C ARG A 225 13.38 -16.10 -5.76
N LYS A 226 14.13 -15.02 -5.47
CA LYS A 226 13.65 -13.87 -4.70
C LYS A 226 12.43 -13.21 -5.34
N GLN A 227 12.47 -13.03 -6.67
CA GLN A 227 11.33 -12.45 -7.40
C GLN A 227 10.10 -13.37 -7.37
N ASN A 228 10.28 -14.69 -7.53
CA ASN A 228 9.18 -15.64 -7.42
C ASN A 228 8.58 -15.67 -6.00
N ALA A 229 9.40 -15.59 -4.96
CA ALA A 229 8.94 -15.49 -3.59
C ALA A 229 8.09 -14.22 -3.37
N GLU A 230 8.50 -13.10 -3.94
CA GLU A 230 7.71 -11.86 -3.92
C GLU A 230 6.35 -12.02 -4.60
N ASN A 231 6.31 -12.66 -5.77
CA ASN A 231 5.08 -12.92 -6.50
C ASN A 231 4.11 -13.82 -5.71
N ILE A 232 4.65 -14.85 -5.05
CA ILE A 232 3.87 -15.76 -4.19
C ILE A 232 3.26 -15.00 -3.01
N CYS A 233 4.04 -14.14 -2.34
CA CYS A 233 3.52 -13.32 -1.23
C CYS A 233 2.34 -12.44 -1.68
N LYS A 234 2.48 -11.74 -2.81
CA LYS A 234 1.41 -10.88 -3.37
C LYS A 234 0.16 -11.68 -3.72
N ALA A 235 0.32 -12.84 -4.37
CA ALA A 235 -0.81 -13.70 -4.70
C ALA A 235 -1.52 -14.20 -3.42
N PHE A 236 -0.77 -14.45 -2.37
CA PHE A 236 -1.32 -14.88 -1.08
C PHE A 236 -2.09 -13.77 -0.37
N GLU A 237 -1.55 -12.55 -0.36
CA GLU A 237 -2.24 -11.36 0.19
C GLU A 237 -3.55 -11.08 -0.57
N TYR A 238 -3.53 -11.23 -1.89
CA TYR A 238 -4.73 -11.09 -2.71
C TYR A 238 -5.78 -12.15 -2.37
N LEU A 239 -5.38 -13.43 -2.35
CA LEU A 239 -6.27 -14.53 -1.98
C LEU A 239 -6.90 -14.32 -0.59
N GLN A 240 -6.12 -13.83 0.36
CA GLN A 240 -6.58 -13.49 1.69
C GLN A 240 -7.74 -12.48 1.65
N SER A 241 -7.55 -11.38 0.95
CA SER A 241 -8.55 -10.33 0.81
C SER A 241 -9.87 -10.85 0.23
N GLU A 242 -9.79 -11.64 -0.84
CA GLU A 242 -10.97 -12.17 -1.52
C GLU A 242 -11.74 -13.17 -0.65
N LEU A 243 -11.02 -14.05 0.06
CA LEU A 243 -11.64 -15.00 0.98
C LEU A 243 -12.35 -14.31 2.15
N GLN A 244 -11.82 -13.17 2.62
CA GLN A 244 -12.47 -12.39 3.66
C GLN A 244 -13.76 -11.74 3.15
N ILE A 245 -13.71 -11.12 1.97
CA ILE A 245 -14.87 -10.43 1.38
C ILE A 245 -16.01 -11.41 1.11
N ILE A 246 -15.73 -12.53 0.45
CA ILE A 246 -16.76 -13.52 0.15
C ILE A 246 -17.27 -14.22 1.41
N GLY A 247 -16.39 -14.52 2.38
CA GLY A 247 -16.80 -15.10 3.65
C GLY A 247 -17.75 -14.18 4.43
N HIS A 248 -17.45 -12.88 4.47
CA HIS A 248 -18.35 -11.91 5.10
C HIS A 248 -19.69 -11.79 4.39
N SER A 249 -19.71 -11.84 3.06
CA SER A 249 -20.97 -11.85 2.29
C SER A 249 -21.85 -13.06 2.61
N TRP A 250 -21.26 -14.25 2.76
CA TRP A 250 -22.00 -15.45 3.20
C TRP A 250 -22.49 -15.34 4.65
N GLU A 251 -21.66 -14.77 5.53
CA GLU A 251 -22.03 -14.53 6.92
C GLU A 251 -23.21 -13.58 7.05
N GLU A 252 -23.22 -12.46 6.32
CA GLU A 252 -24.35 -11.51 6.29
C GLU A 252 -25.64 -12.15 5.74
N ALA A 253 -25.50 -13.08 4.80
CA ALA A 253 -26.63 -13.86 4.27
C ALA A 253 -27.11 -14.97 5.23
N GLY A 254 -26.46 -15.17 6.37
CA GLY A 254 -26.76 -16.22 7.33
C GLY A 254 -26.31 -17.63 6.92
N ASN A 255 -25.51 -17.73 5.86
CA ASN A 255 -24.96 -19.00 5.35
C ASN A 255 -23.62 -19.31 6.01
N PHE A 256 -23.66 -19.73 7.28
CA PHE A 256 -22.48 -19.87 8.12
C PHE A 256 -21.54 -21.02 7.70
N GLU A 257 -22.05 -22.07 7.04
CA GLU A 257 -21.20 -23.16 6.54
C GLU A 257 -20.30 -22.67 5.39
N GLU A 258 -20.87 -21.91 4.45
CA GLU A 258 -20.14 -21.30 3.35
C GLU A 258 -19.15 -20.24 3.84
N ALA A 259 -19.55 -19.40 4.79
CA ALA A 259 -18.66 -18.45 5.44
C ALA A 259 -17.47 -19.16 6.12
N TYR A 260 -17.75 -20.24 6.85
CA TYR A 260 -16.70 -21.05 7.49
C TYR A 260 -15.75 -21.68 6.47
N ALA A 261 -16.30 -22.19 5.36
CA ALA A 261 -15.48 -22.76 4.28
C ALA A 261 -14.49 -21.73 3.71
N CYS A 262 -14.92 -20.47 3.53
CA CYS A 262 -14.07 -19.39 3.07
C CYS A 262 -13.01 -19.00 4.11
N TYR A 263 -13.41 -18.73 5.35
CA TYR A 263 -12.50 -18.25 6.39
C TYR A 263 -11.42 -19.29 6.75
N ARG A 264 -11.76 -20.58 6.84
CA ARG A 264 -10.80 -21.63 7.19
C ARG A 264 -9.80 -21.96 6.08
N LEU A 265 -10.10 -21.64 4.81
CA LEU A 265 -9.24 -21.99 3.69
C LEU A 265 -7.85 -21.37 3.79
N TYR A 266 -7.79 -20.09 4.21
CA TYR A 266 -6.53 -19.39 4.34
C TYR A 266 -5.62 -19.98 5.43
N PRO A 267 -6.08 -20.21 6.68
CA PRO A 267 -5.28 -20.93 7.68
C PRO A 267 -4.85 -22.33 7.24
N TYR A 268 -5.67 -23.06 6.50
CA TYR A 268 -5.27 -24.37 5.99
C TYR A 268 -4.13 -24.30 4.97
N ILE A 269 -4.20 -23.36 4.03
CA ILE A 269 -3.11 -23.16 3.07
C ILE A 269 -1.84 -22.75 3.80
N TYR A 270 -1.97 -21.88 4.81
CA TYR A 270 -0.86 -21.50 5.65
C TYR A 270 -0.23 -22.69 6.37
N ASP A 271 -1.02 -23.52 7.04
CA ASP A 271 -0.53 -24.70 7.74
C ASP A 271 0.22 -25.65 6.76
N LEU A 272 -0.29 -25.80 5.54
CA LEU A 272 0.38 -26.58 4.49
C LEU A 272 1.71 -25.97 4.06
N MET A 273 1.77 -24.65 3.97
CA MET A 273 2.98 -23.92 3.58
C MET A 273 4.01 -23.88 4.72
N ALA A 274 3.59 -23.62 5.92
CA ALA A 274 4.46 -23.51 7.10
C ALA A 274 5.02 -24.90 7.51
N GLY A 275 4.19 -25.94 7.47
CA GLY A 275 4.52 -27.24 8.00
C GLY A 275 4.91 -27.15 9.47
N GLU A 276 6.10 -27.67 9.82
CA GLU A 276 6.66 -27.59 11.18
C GLU A 276 7.37 -26.25 11.48
N ARG A 277 7.38 -25.30 10.51
CA ARG A 277 8.13 -24.04 10.56
C ARG A 277 7.21 -22.82 10.68
N GLU A 278 6.25 -22.90 11.57
CA GLU A 278 5.26 -21.83 11.77
C GLU A 278 5.90 -20.47 12.13
N ASP A 279 7.06 -20.48 12.78
CA ASP A 279 7.82 -19.30 13.17
C ASP A 279 8.59 -18.63 12.00
N GLU A 280 8.64 -19.28 10.84
CA GLU A 280 9.30 -18.75 9.65
C GLU A 280 8.33 -18.17 8.61
N THR A 281 7.04 -18.05 8.91
CA THR A 281 6.04 -17.57 7.95
C THR A 281 5.72 -16.09 8.11
N PRO A 282 5.70 -15.32 7.01
CA PRO A 282 5.54 -13.87 7.05
C PRO A 282 4.08 -13.40 7.18
N PHE A 283 3.11 -14.31 7.31
CA PHE A 283 1.70 -13.97 7.19
C PHE A 283 1.02 -13.76 8.52
N CYS A 284 0.19 -12.72 8.65
CA CYS A 284 -0.61 -12.46 9.83
C CYS A 284 -1.93 -13.26 9.75
N LEU A 285 -2.11 -14.23 10.64
CA LEU A 285 -3.27 -15.13 10.64
C LEU A 285 -4.29 -14.85 11.73
N THR A 286 -3.98 -13.98 12.67
CA THR A 286 -4.86 -13.73 13.83
C THR A 286 -6.29 -13.36 13.43
N LEU A 287 -6.47 -12.63 12.34
CA LEU A 287 -7.78 -12.21 11.85
C LEU A 287 -8.73 -13.32 11.42
N TYR A 288 -8.18 -14.45 11.03
CA TYR A 288 -9.01 -15.54 10.53
C TYR A 288 -9.36 -16.56 11.62
N HIS A 289 -8.53 -16.65 12.62
CA HIS A 289 -8.79 -17.56 13.73
C HIS A 289 -9.98 -17.10 14.56
N ASP A 290 -10.11 -15.81 14.83
CA ASP A 290 -11.26 -15.25 15.55
C ASP A 290 -12.55 -15.37 14.72
N GLN A 291 -12.50 -15.09 13.41
CA GLN A 291 -13.64 -15.30 12.51
C GLN A 291 -14.04 -16.78 12.43
N CYS A 292 -13.08 -17.68 12.28
CA CYS A 292 -13.37 -19.12 12.30
C CYS A 292 -13.99 -19.55 13.63
N ALA A 293 -13.48 -19.07 14.77
CA ALA A 293 -14.03 -19.38 16.08
C ALA A 293 -15.46 -18.87 16.25
N LEU A 294 -15.71 -17.60 15.84
CA LEU A 294 -17.03 -16.99 15.87
C LEU A 294 -18.05 -17.79 15.04
N ILE A 295 -17.69 -18.14 13.80
CA ILE A 295 -18.58 -18.91 12.91
C ILE A 295 -18.82 -20.32 13.46
N CYS A 296 -17.79 -20.98 14.02
CA CYS A 296 -17.96 -22.27 14.67
C CYS A 296 -18.96 -22.21 15.84
N MET A 297 -18.96 -21.14 16.63
CA MET A 297 -19.98 -20.95 17.67
C MET A 297 -21.39 -20.80 17.09
N ARG A 298 -21.55 -20.05 15.99
CA ARG A 298 -22.84 -19.93 15.29
C ARG A 298 -23.32 -21.25 14.68
N LEU A 299 -22.40 -22.13 14.30
CA LEU A 299 -22.66 -23.47 13.79
C LEU A 299 -22.84 -24.50 14.93
N ASN A 300 -22.84 -24.09 16.20
CA ASN A 300 -22.89 -24.96 17.37
C ASN A 300 -21.76 -26.02 17.40
N ARG A 301 -20.53 -25.58 17.07
CA ARG A 301 -19.29 -26.37 17.05
C ARG A 301 -18.28 -25.85 18.07
N PRO A 302 -18.55 -25.96 19.38
CA PRO A 302 -17.73 -25.32 20.41
C PRO A 302 -16.30 -25.85 20.48
N ASP A 303 -16.08 -27.14 20.20
CA ASP A 303 -14.73 -27.72 20.21
C ASP A 303 -13.86 -27.19 19.08
N GLU A 304 -14.43 -27.00 17.88
CA GLU A 304 -13.74 -26.36 16.77
C GLU A 304 -13.47 -24.89 17.05
N ALA A 305 -14.40 -24.17 17.68
CA ALA A 305 -14.20 -22.78 18.09
C ALA A 305 -13.01 -22.67 19.06
N MET A 306 -12.94 -23.53 20.09
CA MET A 306 -11.81 -23.55 21.04
C MET A 306 -10.48 -23.85 20.34
N HIS A 307 -10.47 -24.78 19.37
CA HIS A 307 -9.26 -25.05 18.57
C HIS A 307 -8.76 -23.79 17.82
N TRP A 308 -9.66 -23.01 17.23
CA TRP A 308 -9.29 -21.77 16.56
C TRP A 308 -8.79 -20.68 17.52
N LEU A 309 -9.39 -20.60 18.73
CA LEU A 309 -8.93 -19.66 19.76
C LEU A 309 -7.53 -20.04 20.29
N GLU A 310 -7.24 -21.32 20.47
CA GLU A 310 -5.89 -21.82 20.81
C GLU A 310 -4.86 -21.41 19.73
N LYS A 311 -5.21 -21.62 18.45
CA LYS A 311 -4.36 -21.19 17.33
C LYS A 311 -4.16 -19.68 17.32
N MET A 312 -5.18 -18.90 17.59
CA MET A 312 -5.11 -17.45 17.67
C MET A 312 -4.07 -16.98 18.71
N VAL A 313 -4.13 -17.50 19.94
CA VAL A 313 -3.18 -17.13 21.00
C VAL A 313 -1.76 -17.57 20.63
N ARG A 314 -1.60 -18.80 20.14
CA ARG A 314 -0.29 -19.32 19.70
C ARG A 314 0.34 -18.44 18.61
N HIS A 315 -0.40 -18.09 17.57
CA HIS A 315 0.14 -17.27 16.47
C HIS A 315 0.44 -15.84 16.90
N GLN A 316 -0.32 -15.29 17.84
CA GLN A 316 0.00 -13.97 18.41
C GLN A 316 1.34 -13.99 19.16
N ARG A 317 1.65 -15.05 19.90
CA ARG A 317 2.96 -15.23 20.55
C ARG A 317 4.10 -15.31 19.53
N ILE A 318 3.92 -16.06 18.43
CA ILE A 318 4.92 -16.17 17.37
C ILE A 318 5.15 -14.80 16.72
N THR A 319 4.10 -14.07 16.40
CA THR A 319 4.18 -12.74 15.79
C THR A 319 4.89 -11.76 16.72
N ALA A 320 4.57 -11.75 18.00
CA ALA A 320 5.19 -10.86 18.97
C ALA A 320 6.69 -11.17 19.18
N LYS A 321 7.06 -12.46 19.25
CA LYS A 321 8.46 -12.88 19.37
C LYS A 321 9.32 -12.42 18.20
N ASN A 322 8.76 -12.45 17.00
CA ASN A 322 9.45 -12.09 15.76
C ASN A 322 9.29 -10.60 15.41
N TYR A 323 8.64 -9.83 16.26
CA TYR A 323 8.43 -8.41 16.06
C TYR A 323 9.75 -7.63 16.02
N ASN A 324 9.90 -6.73 15.05
CA ASN A 324 11.12 -5.97 14.75
C ASN A 324 12.35 -6.83 14.36
N VAL A 325 12.19 -8.13 14.18
CA VAL A 325 13.26 -8.98 13.69
C VAL A 325 13.11 -9.14 12.18
N ILE A 326 14.10 -8.64 11.44
CA ILE A 326 14.22 -8.90 10.00
C ILE A 326 14.95 -10.23 9.87
N THR A 327 14.24 -11.27 9.44
CA THR A 327 14.85 -12.57 9.15
C THR A 327 14.53 -12.99 7.73
N GLU A 328 15.50 -13.58 7.06
CA GLU A 328 15.21 -14.25 5.79
C GLU A 328 14.54 -15.59 6.07
N THR A 329 13.41 -15.85 5.42
CA THR A 329 12.75 -17.15 5.50
C THR A 329 13.57 -18.24 4.81
N LYS A 330 13.62 -19.41 5.40
CA LYS A 330 14.24 -20.62 4.83
C LYS A 330 13.27 -21.48 4.03
N LEU A 331 12.00 -21.07 3.96
CA LEU A 331 11.00 -21.78 3.16
C LEU A 331 11.38 -21.72 1.68
N PRO A 332 11.44 -22.84 0.95
CA PRO A 332 12.02 -22.88 -0.39
C PRO A 332 11.24 -22.03 -1.42
N TYR A 333 9.93 -21.86 -1.23
CA TYR A 333 9.06 -21.04 -2.09
C TYR A 333 8.98 -19.56 -1.66
N LEU A 334 9.58 -19.20 -0.52
CA LEU A 334 9.73 -17.81 -0.05
C LEU A 334 11.21 -17.44 0.10
N TYR A 335 12.08 -18.14 -0.60
CA TYR A 335 13.53 -18.02 -0.50
C TYR A 335 14.03 -16.57 -0.56
N GLY A 336 14.78 -16.17 0.44
CA GLY A 336 15.39 -14.83 0.51
C GLY A 336 14.39 -13.69 0.67
N LYS A 337 13.11 -13.99 0.99
CA LYS A 337 12.16 -12.96 1.38
C LYS A 337 12.51 -12.49 2.79
N GLU A 338 12.78 -11.21 2.92
CA GLU A 338 12.84 -10.58 4.24
C GLU A 338 11.45 -10.52 4.84
N MET A 339 11.32 -11.11 6.03
CA MET A 339 10.07 -11.07 6.77
C MET A 339 10.08 -9.84 7.66
N HIS A 340 9.28 -8.87 7.28
CA HIS A 340 8.95 -7.74 8.13
C HIS A 340 7.59 -8.01 8.76
N TYR A 341 7.57 -8.37 10.03
CA TYR A 341 6.35 -8.30 10.81
C TYR A 341 6.04 -6.82 11.05
N SER A 342 5.53 -6.14 9.99
CA SER A 342 5.13 -4.75 10.09
C SER A 342 3.86 -4.66 10.89
N MET A 343 3.93 -3.97 12.02
CA MET A 343 2.83 -3.75 12.96
C MET A 343 1.80 -2.72 12.52
N ASN A 344 1.75 -2.34 11.23
CA ASN A 344 0.84 -1.29 10.80
C ASN A 344 -0.65 -1.60 10.93
N SER A 345 -1.03 -2.83 11.19
CA SER A 345 -2.44 -3.16 11.44
C SER A 345 -2.73 -3.79 12.81
N TYR A 346 -1.75 -4.34 13.52
CA TYR A 346 -2.00 -5.16 14.71
C TYR A 346 -1.00 -4.94 15.86
N ARG A 347 -0.57 -3.70 16.12
CA ARG A 347 -0.16 -3.36 17.48
C ARG A 347 -1.39 -3.36 18.37
N ARG A 348 -1.86 -4.56 18.60
CA ARG A 348 -2.83 -4.77 19.65
C ARG A 348 -2.41 -5.99 20.47
N THR A 349 -1.33 -5.85 21.22
CA THR A 349 -1.38 -6.32 22.58
C THR A 349 -2.71 -5.77 23.09
N GLY A 350 -3.69 -6.53 23.38
CA GLY A 350 -5.01 -6.01 23.74
C GLY A 350 -6.14 -6.37 22.79
N THR A 351 -5.91 -7.20 21.76
CA THR A 351 -7.02 -7.78 20.96
C THR A 351 -7.40 -9.17 21.39
N LEU A 352 -6.50 -9.92 22.03
CA LEU A 352 -6.81 -11.28 22.48
C LEU A 352 -7.90 -11.26 23.55
N LEU A 353 -7.70 -10.51 24.63
CA LEU A 353 -8.68 -10.46 25.73
C LEU A 353 -10.01 -9.86 25.29
N PRO A 354 -10.08 -8.73 24.54
CA PRO A 354 -11.34 -8.26 23.99
C PRO A 354 -12.05 -9.28 23.10
N THR A 355 -11.32 -10.01 22.24
CA THR A 355 -11.93 -11.07 21.41
C THR A 355 -12.48 -12.20 22.26
N LEU A 356 -11.71 -12.69 23.25
CA LEU A 356 -12.15 -13.74 24.18
C LEU A 356 -13.33 -13.29 25.07
N ALA A 357 -13.54 -11.97 25.22
CA ALA A 357 -14.65 -11.41 25.98
C ALA A 357 -15.97 -11.34 25.19
N TRP A 358 -16.01 -11.66 23.89
CA TRP A 358 -17.25 -11.62 23.11
C TRP A 358 -18.32 -12.54 23.69
N GLU A 359 -19.56 -12.05 23.74
CA GLU A 359 -20.71 -12.77 24.32
C GLU A 359 -20.98 -14.11 23.63
N ILE A 360 -20.62 -14.24 22.34
CA ILE A 360 -20.78 -15.50 21.61
C ILE A 360 -20.04 -16.67 22.24
N PHE A 361 -19.00 -16.41 23.04
CA PHE A 361 -18.21 -17.43 23.73
C PHE A 361 -18.71 -17.73 25.15
N ASP A 362 -19.77 -17.06 25.63
CA ASP A 362 -20.32 -17.31 26.97
C ASP A 362 -20.69 -18.79 27.21
N PRO A 363 -21.24 -19.54 26.25
CA PRO A 363 -21.57 -20.96 26.46
C PRO A 363 -20.37 -21.86 26.75
N ILE A 364 -19.15 -21.44 26.34
CA ILE A 364 -17.93 -22.23 26.55
C ILE A 364 -16.99 -21.64 27.63
N ARG A 365 -17.31 -20.44 28.14
CA ARG A 365 -16.45 -19.66 29.04
C ARG A 365 -16.08 -20.40 30.34
N GLU A 366 -17.00 -21.19 30.86
CA GLU A 366 -16.80 -21.93 32.10
C GLU A 366 -16.05 -23.29 31.94
N THR A 367 -15.76 -23.68 30.67
CA THR A 367 -15.01 -24.92 30.43
C THR A 367 -13.55 -24.77 30.82
N ASP A 368 -12.93 -25.85 31.31
CA ASP A 368 -11.51 -25.86 31.71
C ASP A 368 -10.61 -25.48 30.50
N ARG A 369 -10.99 -25.90 29.28
CA ARG A 369 -10.26 -25.60 28.06
C ARG A 369 -10.27 -24.11 27.74
N PHE A 370 -11.42 -23.44 27.83
CA PHE A 370 -11.51 -22.00 27.59
C PHE A 370 -10.76 -21.21 28.69
N LYS A 371 -10.86 -21.62 29.95
CA LYS A 371 -10.11 -21.00 31.04
C LYS A 371 -8.59 -21.10 30.82
N ALA A 372 -8.12 -22.23 30.29
CA ALA A 372 -6.70 -22.38 29.93
C ALA A 372 -6.29 -21.42 28.78
N ILE A 373 -7.12 -21.27 27.73
CA ILE A 373 -6.90 -20.33 26.66
C ILE A 373 -6.83 -18.88 27.19
N LEU A 374 -7.76 -18.52 28.07
CA LEU A 374 -7.81 -17.19 28.67
C LEU A 374 -6.57 -16.92 29.53
N ALA A 375 -6.17 -17.88 30.36
CA ALA A 375 -4.97 -17.77 31.19
C ALA A 375 -3.69 -17.62 30.34
N ASP A 376 -3.58 -18.35 29.21
CA ASP A 376 -2.46 -18.23 28.29
C ASP A 376 -2.43 -16.84 27.59
N ALA A 377 -3.60 -16.31 27.21
CA ALA A 377 -3.72 -14.98 26.65
C ALA A 377 -3.36 -13.88 27.67
N GLU A 378 -3.81 -14.02 28.93
CA GLU A 378 -3.48 -13.09 30.01
C GLU A 378 -1.98 -13.09 30.35
N ALA A 379 -1.35 -14.25 30.37
CA ALA A 379 0.08 -14.39 30.60
C ALA A 379 0.86 -13.69 29.45
N PHE A 380 0.45 -13.92 28.21
CA PHE A 380 1.04 -13.27 27.05
C PHE A 380 0.95 -11.73 27.12
N GLU A 381 -0.22 -11.16 27.48
CA GLU A 381 -0.39 -9.72 27.59
C GLU A 381 0.42 -9.09 28.75
N LYS A 382 0.73 -9.87 29.79
CA LYS A 382 1.64 -9.47 30.89
C LYS A 382 3.12 -9.61 30.55
N GLY A 383 3.44 -10.18 29.38
CA GLY A 383 4.82 -10.38 28.93
C GLY A 383 5.50 -11.64 29.52
N GLU A 384 4.70 -12.63 29.95
CA GLU A 384 5.15 -13.91 30.54
C GLU A 384 5.29 -15.02 29.46
#